data_e14df6f21ec73656f7dfc1d07e5ed127
#
_entry.id   e14df6f21ec73656f7dfc1d07e5ed127
#
_cell.length_a   1.000
_cell.length_b   1.000
_cell.length_c   1.000
_cell.angle_alpha   90.00
_cell.angle_beta   90.00
_cell.angle_gamma   90.00
#
_symmetry.space_group_name_H-M   'P 1'
#
loop_
_entity.id
_entity.type
_entity.pdbx_description
1 polymer ?
#
loop_
_entity_poly.entity_id
_entity_poly.type
_entity_poly.pdbx_seq_one_letter_code
_entity_poly.pdbx_strand_id
1 'polypeptide(L)'
;AARAAGCDAVFMGGDGFGSVKNYASAEDLEGSVYCSGYAPGTDSVKQFEEDYKAAYNVDEIPNMFAPLAYDAAMLLCEGLKAAEEQGLTAGTDEYKQAVIDAIKNMNGTEGITGSYSFDEYNNPIKPVAIIELTGGDEVYQEMY
;
A
#
# COMPACT_ATOMS: atom_id res chain seq x y z
N ALA A 1 -4.39 -9.61 25.59
CA ALA A 1 -5.62 -9.64 26.42
C ALA A 1 -6.55 -10.79 25.99
N ALA A 2 -6.92 -10.92 24.71
CA ALA A 2 -7.85 -11.96 24.24
C ALA A 2 -7.33 -13.38 24.49
N ARG A 3 -6.08 -13.67 24.11
CA ARG A 3 -5.44 -14.98 24.38
C ARG A 3 -5.35 -15.28 25.87
N ALA A 4 -4.97 -14.29 26.67
CA ALA A 4 -4.92 -14.44 28.14
C ALA A 4 -6.31 -14.72 28.77
N ALA A 5 -7.38 -14.36 28.09
CA ALA A 5 -8.76 -14.66 28.46
C ALA A 5 -9.27 -16.03 27.91
N GLY A 6 -8.40 -16.80 27.27
CA GLY A 6 -8.74 -18.11 26.71
C GLY A 6 -9.41 -18.06 25.32
N CYS A 7 -9.34 -16.94 24.60
CA CYS A 7 -9.83 -16.85 23.23
C CYS A 7 -8.83 -17.50 22.27
N ASP A 8 -9.24 -18.54 21.56
CA ASP A 8 -8.47 -19.28 20.56
C ASP A 8 -8.89 -18.98 19.10
N ALA A 9 -9.82 -18.04 18.92
CA ALA A 9 -10.29 -17.63 17.59
C ALA A 9 -9.17 -17.02 16.75
N VAL A 10 -9.23 -17.21 15.43
CA VAL A 10 -8.40 -16.51 14.45
C VAL A 10 -8.78 -15.02 14.46
N PHE A 11 -7.78 -14.15 14.51
CA PHE A 11 -8.03 -12.71 14.41
C PHE A 11 -8.00 -12.28 12.95
N MET A 12 -8.88 -11.35 12.63
CA MET A 12 -8.92 -10.70 11.32
C MET A 12 -8.77 -9.19 11.51
N GLY A 13 -7.91 -8.58 10.70
CA GLY A 13 -7.65 -7.14 10.76
C GLY A 13 -7.78 -6.44 9.41
N GLY A 14 -7.97 -5.13 9.47
CA GLY A 14 -7.76 -4.25 8.32
C GLY A 14 -6.27 -3.93 8.13
N ASP A 15 -5.98 -2.94 7.30
CA ASP A 15 -4.63 -2.50 6.93
C ASP A 15 -3.74 -2.10 8.13
N GLY A 16 -4.32 -1.49 9.15
CA GLY A 16 -3.59 -1.14 10.38
C GLY A 16 -3.07 -2.34 11.18
N PHE A 17 -3.48 -3.56 10.85
CA PHE A 17 -3.03 -4.78 11.54
C PHE A 17 -1.59 -5.18 11.17
N GLY A 18 -1.04 -4.69 10.07
CA GLY A 18 0.33 -5.00 9.61
C GLY A 18 1.44 -4.68 10.59
N SER A 19 1.19 -3.85 11.62
CA SER A 19 2.18 -3.56 12.66
C SER A 19 1.96 -4.38 13.94
N VAL A 20 0.98 -5.26 13.98
CA VAL A 20 0.58 -5.97 15.22
C VAL A 20 1.68 -6.87 15.77
N LYS A 21 2.56 -7.39 14.91
CA LYS A 21 3.73 -8.20 15.30
C LYS A 21 4.69 -7.47 16.27
N ASN A 22 4.63 -6.14 16.32
CA ASN A 22 5.42 -5.34 17.25
C ASN A 22 4.80 -5.25 18.66
N TYR A 23 3.56 -5.73 18.83
CA TYR A 23 2.76 -5.55 20.04
C TYR A 23 2.25 -6.85 20.65
N ALA A 24 2.39 -7.97 19.93
CA ALA A 24 1.97 -9.29 20.41
C ALA A 24 2.97 -10.36 19.96
N SER A 25 2.99 -11.49 20.67
CA SER A 25 3.89 -12.60 20.35
C SER A 25 3.47 -13.32 19.06
N ALA A 26 4.42 -13.98 18.40
CA ALA A 26 4.13 -14.83 17.23
C ALA A 26 3.06 -15.90 17.55
N GLU A 27 3.14 -16.53 18.74
CA GLU A 27 2.19 -17.53 19.20
C GLU A 27 0.77 -16.96 19.33
N ASP A 28 0.63 -15.74 19.88
CA ASP A 28 -0.67 -15.08 20.02
C ASP A 28 -1.31 -14.70 18.67
N LEU A 29 -0.49 -14.48 17.67
CA LEU A 29 -0.89 -14.02 16.34
C LEU A 29 -1.02 -15.12 15.31
N GLU A 30 -0.57 -16.34 15.62
CA GLU A 30 -0.52 -17.46 14.67
C GLU A 30 -1.86 -17.67 13.96
N GLY A 31 -1.82 -17.76 12.63
CA GLY A 31 -2.99 -17.92 11.76
C GLY A 31 -3.87 -16.67 11.62
N SER A 32 -3.50 -15.55 12.23
CA SER A 32 -4.25 -14.29 12.07
C SER A 32 -4.05 -13.72 10.67
N VAL A 33 -5.08 -13.10 10.10
CA VAL A 33 -5.05 -12.56 8.73
C VAL A 33 -5.43 -11.09 8.69
N TYR A 34 -4.90 -10.36 7.71
CA TYR A 34 -5.29 -8.97 7.47
C TYR A 34 -5.19 -8.58 6.00
N CYS A 35 -5.87 -7.49 5.64
CA CYS A 35 -5.82 -6.91 4.31
C CYS A 35 -4.67 -5.90 4.23
N SER A 36 -3.90 -5.94 3.15
CA SER A 36 -2.82 -4.99 2.88
C SER A 36 -2.95 -4.42 1.47
N GLY A 37 -2.67 -3.13 1.32
CA GLY A 37 -2.54 -2.50 0.00
C GLY A 37 -1.24 -2.88 -0.74
N TYR A 38 -0.46 -3.79 -0.20
CA TYR A 38 0.86 -4.19 -0.66
C TYR A 38 1.08 -5.67 -0.38
N ALA A 39 1.65 -6.39 -1.33
CA ALA A 39 2.00 -7.81 -1.22
C ALA A 39 3.53 -7.96 -1.14
N PRO A 40 4.11 -8.15 0.07
CA PRO A 40 5.56 -8.25 0.25
C PRO A 40 6.14 -9.44 -0.53
N GLY A 41 7.33 -9.23 -1.10
CA GLY A 41 8.10 -10.28 -1.78
C GLY A 41 7.55 -10.71 -3.14
N THR A 42 6.48 -10.09 -3.64
CA THR A 42 6.01 -10.35 -5.02
C THR A 42 6.91 -9.69 -6.06
N ASP A 43 6.94 -10.24 -7.28
CA ASP A 43 7.85 -9.76 -8.34
C ASP A 43 7.66 -8.28 -8.65
N SER A 44 6.44 -7.76 -8.56
CA SER A 44 6.12 -6.35 -8.85
C SER A 44 6.76 -5.37 -7.86
N VAL A 45 6.95 -5.76 -6.61
CA VAL A 45 7.48 -4.89 -5.55
C VAL A 45 8.94 -5.18 -5.18
N LYS A 46 9.48 -6.30 -5.64
CA LYS A 46 10.80 -6.78 -5.26
C LYS A 46 11.92 -5.78 -5.53
N GLN A 47 11.90 -5.14 -6.69
CA GLN A 47 12.92 -4.13 -7.02
C GLN A 47 12.83 -2.92 -6.08
N PHE A 48 11.60 -2.46 -5.78
CA PHE A 48 11.40 -1.38 -4.81
C PHE A 48 11.94 -1.76 -3.43
N GLU A 49 11.67 -2.99 -2.97
CA GLU A 49 12.16 -3.48 -1.67
C GLU A 49 13.69 -3.46 -1.60
N GLU A 50 14.36 -3.93 -2.65
CA GLU A 50 15.82 -3.93 -2.76
C GLU A 50 16.39 -2.51 -2.75
N ASP A 51 15.83 -1.62 -3.57
CA ASP A 51 16.25 -0.23 -3.68
C ASP A 51 16.02 0.54 -2.36
N TYR A 52 14.88 0.31 -1.72
CA TYR A 52 14.56 0.92 -0.42
C TYR A 52 15.57 0.50 0.66
N LYS A 53 15.81 -0.81 0.78
CA LYS A 53 16.79 -1.35 1.74
C LYS A 53 18.17 -0.78 1.52
N ALA A 54 18.61 -0.70 0.27
CA ALA A 54 19.91 -0.13 -0.11
C ALA A 54 19.98 1.37 0.21
N ALA A 55 18.94 2.15 -0.13
CA ALA A 55 18.91 3.60 0.06
C ALA A 55 18.92 4.01 1.53
N TYR A 56 18.21 3.25 2.39
CA TYR A 56 18.06 3.58 3.81
C TYR A 56 18.92 2.73 4.74
N ASN A 57 19.70 1.78 4.19
CA ASN A 57 20.56 0.85 4.94
C ASN A 57 19.77 0.11 6.04
N VAL A 58 18.65 -0.49 5.66
CA VAL A 58 17.76 -1.27 6.52
C VAL A 58 17.57 -2.67 5.95
N ASP A 59 17.23 -3.64 6.80
CA ASP A 59 17.04 -5.03 6.37
C ASP A 59 15.62 -5.30 5.85
N GLU A 60 14.65 -4.49 6.29
CA GLU A 60 13.23 -4.62 5.92
C GLU A 60 12.63 -3.27 5.57
N ILE A 61 11.57 -3.26 4.77
CA ILE A 61 10.68 -2.10 4.67
C ILE A 61 9.84 -2.01 5.97
N PRO A 62 9.65 -0.78 6.50
CA PRO A 62 9.04 -0.62 7.82
C PRO A 62 7.56 -1.04 7.87
N ASN A 63 6.84 -0.89 6.77
CA ASN A 63 5.42 -1.22 6.62
C ASN A 63 4.94 -0.96 5.18
N MET A 64 3.66 -1.23 4.90
CA MET A 64 3.04 -1.00 3.59
C MET A 64 2.99 0.47 3.15
N PHE A 65 3.13 1.44 4.05
CA PHE A 65 3.03 2.86 3.68
C PHE A 65 4.21 3.32 2.82
N ALA A 66 5.38 2.68 2.92
CA ALA A 66 6.53 3.02 2.08
C ALA A 66 6.25 2.78 0.59
N PRO A 67 5.85 1.57 0.13
CA PRO A 67 5.51 1.33 -1.26
C PRO A 67 4.24 2.09 -1.72
N LEU A 68 3.25 2.26 -0.86
CA LEU A 68 2.05 3.04 -1.19
C LEU A 68 2.34 4.53 -1.36
N ALA A 69 3.25 5.09 -0.55
CA ALA A 69 3.68 6.48 -0.71
C ALA A 69 4.49 6.69 -2.00
N TYR A 70 5.27 5.68 -2.40
CA TYR A 70 5.98 5.70 -3.68
C TYR A 70 4.99 5.78 -4.84
N ASP A 71 3.96 4.91 -4.86
CA ASP A 71 2.91 4.95 -5.87
C ASP A 71 2.15 6.28 -5.86
N ALA A 72 1.80 6.80 -4.68
CA ALA A 72 1.13 8.09 -4.55
C ALA A 72 1.97 9.24 -5.16
N ALA A 73 3.28 9.22 -4.96
CA ALA A 73 4.18 10.19 -5.56
C ALA A 73 4.25 10.04 -7.09
N MET A 74 4.27 8.82 -7.60
CA MET A 74 4.23 8.55 -9.05
C MET A 74 2.93 9.07 -9.68
N LEU A 75 1.78 8.76 -9.08
CA LEU A 75 0.48 9.23 -9.57
C LEU A 75 0.40 10.77 -9.56
N LEU A 76 0.95 11.41 -8.52
CA LEU A 76 1.05 12.86 -8.47
C LEU A 76 1.92 13.42 -9.60
N CYS A 77 3.06 12.81 -9.89
CA CYS A 77 3.93 13.22 -10.98
C CYS A 77 3.23 13.13 -12.34
N GLU A 78 2.45 12.07 -12.58
CA GLU A 78 1.65 11.95 -13.81
C GLU A 78 0.57 13.04 -13.90
N GLY A 79 -0.09 13.36 -12.78
CA GLY A 79 -1.04 14.48 -12.71
C GLY A 79 -0.37 15.84 -13.02
N LEU A 80 0.82 16.09 -12.46
CA LEU A 80 1.59 17.30 -12.71
C LEU A 80 2.00 17.43 -14.19
N LYS A 81 2.49 16.34 -14.79
CA LYS A 81 2.83 16.30 -16.22
C LYS A 81 1.62 16.67 -17.09
N ALA A 82 0.45 16.08 -16.80
CA ALA A 82 -0.76 16.36 -17.55
C ALA A 82 -1.18 17.83 -17.50
N ALA A 83 -0.97 18.50 -16.36
CA ALA A 83 -1.22 19.93 -16.23
C ALA A 83 -0.19 20.79 -16.98
N GLU A 84 1.09 20.41 -16.95
CA GLU A 84 2.16 21.09 -17.68
C GLU A 84 2.00 20.95 -19.19
N GLU A 85 1.57 19.80 -19.69
CA GLU A 85 1.29 19.57 -21.12
C GLU A 85 0.15 20.44 -21.64
N GLN A 86 -0.76 20.89 -20.77
CA GLN A 86 -1.80 21.88 -21.09
C GLN A 86 -1.26 23.32 -21.11
N GLY A 87 0.00 23.56 -20.79
CA GLY A 87 0.62 24.88 -20.74
C GLY A 87 0.14 25.75 -19.57
N LEU A 88 -0.40 25.16 -18.53
CA LEU A 88 -0.91 25.86 -17.36
C LEU A 88 0.23 26.33 -16.45
N THR A 89 0.03 27.46 -15.78
CA THR A 89 1.03 28.04 -14.88
C THR A 89 0.95 27.39 -13.50
N ALA A 90 2.05 26.80 -13.05
CA ALA A 90 2.14 26.17 -11.75
C ALA A 90 1.72 27.12 -10.61
N GLY A 91 0.92 26.59 -9.67
CA GLY A 91 0.42 27.31 -8.51
C GLY A 91 -0.92 28.04 -8.72
N THR A 92 -1.41 28.18 -9.95
CA THR A 92 -2.77 28.68 -10.23
C THR A 92 -3.84 27.66 -9.87
N ASP A 93 -5.08 28.11 -9.71
CA ASP A 93 -6.19 27.20 -9.38
C ASP A 93 -6.54 26.32 -10.58
N GLU A 94 -6.39 26.82 -11.81
CA GLU A 94 -6.56 26.03 -13.02
C GLU A 94 -5.53 24.89 -13.11
N TYR A 95 -4.27 25.17 -12.74
CA TYR A 95 -3.23 24.13 -12.70
C TYR A 95 -3.56 23.04 -11.67
N LYS A 96 -3.95 23.44 -10.44
CA LYS A 96 -4.32 22.49 -9.38
C LYS A 96 -5.51 21.63 -9.80
N GLN A 97 -6.52 22.26 -10.41
CA GLN A 97 -7.70 21.54 -10.89
C GLN A 97 -7.34 20.54 -11.99
N ALA A 98 -6.48 20.92 -12.93
CA ALA A 98 -6.00 20.02 -13.98
C ALA A 98 -5.25 18.80 -13.41
N VAL A 99 -4.43 18.99 -12.37
CA VAL A 99 -3.76 17.89 -11.66
C VAL A 99 -4.78 16.95 -11.01
N ILE A 100 -5.77 17.51 -10.30
CA ILE A 100 -6.83 16.74 -9.64
C ILE A 100 -7.62 15.94 -10.67
N ASP A 101 -8.03 16.58 -11.77
CA ASP A 101 -8.81 15.93 -12.83
C ASP A 101 -8.00 14.84 -13.54
N ALA A 102 -6.71 15.06 -13.76
CA ALA A 102 -5.83 14.06 -14.34
C ALA A 102 -5.74 12.81 -13.45
N ILE A 103 -5.50 12.98 -12.15
CA ILE A 103 -5.44 11.87 -11.19
C ILE A 103 -6.80 11.16 -11.08
N LYS A 104 -7.88 11.91 -10.94
CA LYS A 104 -9.24 11.37 -10.82
C LYS A 104 -9.66 10.52 -12.03
N ASN A 105 -9.20 10.88 -13.22
CA ASN A 105 -9.50 10.18 -14.46
C ASN A 105 -8.52 9.07 -14.82
N MET A 106 -7.56 8.76 -13.95
CA MET A 106 -6.69 7.59 -14.13
C MET A 106 -7.49 6.31 -14.15
N ASN A 107 -7.18 5.44 -15.10
CA ASN A 107 -7.87 4.17 -15.28
C ASN A 107 -6.86 3.08 -15.65
N GLY A 108 -6.56 2.20 -14.70
CA GLY A 108 -5.56 1.15 -14.86
C GLY A 108 -4.13 1.67 -14.91
N THR A 109 -3.83 2.79 -14.22
CA THR A 109 -2.46 3.31 -14.14
C THR A 109 -1.61 2.41 -13.25
N GLU A 110 -0.54 1.86 -13.81
CA GLU A 110 0.32 0.89 -13.11
C GLU A 110 1.20 1.58 -12.05
N GLY A 111 1.10 1.07 -10.83
CA GLY A 111 2.02 1.34 -9.73
C GLY A 111 2.80 0.08 -9.34
N ILE A 112 3.71 0.18 -8.40
CA ILE A 112 4.45 -0.98 -7.88
C ILE A 112 3.59 -1.89 -7.02
N THR A 113 2.55 -1.34 -6.39
CA THR A 113 1.62 -2.11 -5.52
C THR A 113 0.33 -2.52 -6.24
N GLY A 114 0.24 -2.35 -7.55
CA GLY A 114 -0.90 -2.70 -8.39
C GLY A 114 -1.37 -1.54 -9.26
N SER A 115 -2.39 -1.78 -10.08
CA SER A 115 -2.96 -0.76 -10.94
C SER A 115 -4.01 0.07 -10.21
N TYR A 116 -4.08 1.35 -10.56
CA TYR A 116 -4.96 2.33 -9.94
C TYR A 116 -6.03 2.83 -10.91
N SER A 117 -7.26 2.80 -10.45
CA SER A 117 -8.40 3.54 -10.96
C SER A 117 -9.09 4.21 -9.79
N PHE A 118 -9.95 5.20 -10.04
CA PHE A 118 -10.67 5.90 -8.97
C PHE A 118 -12.17 5.86 -9.21
N ASP A 119 -12.94 5.69 -8.13
CA ASP A 119 -14.40 5.76 -8.18
C ASP A 119 -14.91 7.23 -8.15
N GLU A 120 -16.23 7.40 -8.21
CA GLU A 120 -16.87 8.71 -8.16
C GLU A 120 -16.63 9.49 -6.86
N TYR A 121 -16.22 8.81 -5.79
CA TYR A 121 -15.88 9.37 -4.48
C TYR A 121 -14.38 9.61 -4.30
N ASN A 122 -13.58 9.40 -5.35
CA ASN A 122 -12.12 9.46 -5.37
C ASN A 122 -11.45 8.38 -4.50
N ASN A 123 -12.11 7.26 -4.24
CA ASN A 123 -11.45 6.12 -3.62
C ASN A 123 -10.66 5.35 -4.68
N PRO A 124 -9.44 4.88 -4.36
CA PRO A 124 -8.69 4.03 -5.26
C PRO A 124 -9.38 2.65 -5.38
N ILE A 125 -9.56 2.21 -6.61
CA ILE A 125 -10.00 0.85 -6.95
C ILE A 125 -8.72 0.10 -7.30
N LYS A 126 -8.28 -0.80 -6.43
CA LYS A 126 -7.08 -1.61 -6.64
C LYS A 126 -7.20 -2.94 -5.90
N PRO A 127 -6.46 -3.96 -6.32
CA PRO A 127 -6.40 -5.23 -5.59
C PRO A 127 -5.87 -5.06 -4.16
N VAL A 128 -6.31 -5.96 -3.29
CA VAL A 128 -5.91 -6.03 -1.88
C VAL A 128 -5.23 -7.37 -1.61
N ALA A 129 -4.06 -7.35 -1.00
CA ALA A 129 -3.36 -8.55 -0.58
C ALA A 129 -3.93 -9.08 0.74
N ILE A 130 -4.11 -10.39 0.83
CA ILE A 130 -4.38 -11.09 2.07
C ILE A 130 -3.05 -11.59 2.63
N ILE A 131 -2.75 -11.17 3.85
CA ILE A 131 -1.53 -11.52 4.57
C ILE A 131 -1.90 -12.36 5.78
N GLU A 132 -1.22 -13.47 5.97
CA GLU A 132 -1.33 -14.32 7.15
C GLU A 132 -0.07 -14.17 8.02
N LEU A 133 -0.28 -14.16 9.32
CA LEU A 133 0.82 -14.16 10.29
C LEU A 133 1.13 -15.61 10.69
N THR A 134 2.29 -16.10 10.29
CA THR A 134 2.72 -17.48 10.50
C THR A 134 4.16 -17.52 11.00
N GLY A 135 4.39 -18.14 12.16
CA GLY A 135 5.71 -18.24 12.76
C GLY A 135 6.35 -16.90 13.13
N GLY A 136 5.58 -15.82 13.19
CA GLY A 136 6.04 -14.45 13.44
C GLY A 136 6.30 -13.64 12.18
N ASP A 137 6.17 -14.25 11.00
CA ASP A 137 6.36 -13.60 9.70
C ASP A 137 5.03 -13.22 9.04
N GLU A 138 5.07 -12.21 8.20
CA GLU A 138 3.97 -11.79 7.33
C GLU A 138 4.06 -12.55 6.00
N VAL A 139 3.14 -13.47 5.76
CA VAL A 139 3.14 -14.36 4.60
C VAL A 139 1.99 -13.97 3.66
N TYR A 140 2.35 -13.53 2.46
CA TYR A 140 1.38 -13.28 1.40
C TYR A 140 0.65 -14.57 1.02
N GLN A 141 -0.68 -14.52 1.00
CA GLN A 141 -1.53 -15.65 0.64
C GLN A 141 -2.09 -15.50 -0.78
N GLU A 142 -2.83 -14.44 -1.01
CA GLU A 142 -3.50 -14.20 -2.29
C GLU A 142 -3.82 -12.72 -2.51
N MET A 143 -4.09 -12.36 -3.75
CA MET A 143 -4.60 -11.06 -4.15
C MET A 143 -6.11 -11.14 -4.39
N TYR A 144 -6.84 -10.18 -3.83
CA TYR A 144 -8.31 -10.12 -3.92
C TYR A 144 -8.77 -8.87 -4.65
#